data_1182b6c283d873e3e0823cea736158ae
#
_entry.id   1182b6c283d873e3e0823cea736158ae
#
_cell.length_a   1.000
_cell.length_b   1.000
_cell.length_c   1.000
_cell.angle_alpha   90.00
_cell.angle_beta   90.00
_cell.angle_gamma   90.00
#
_symmetry.space_group_name_H-M   'P 1'
#
loop_
_entity.id
_entity.type
_entity.pdbx_description
1 polymer ?
#
loop_
_entity_poly.entity_id
_entity_poly.type
_entity_poly.pdbx_seq_one_letter_code
_entity_poly.pdbx_strand_id
1 'polypeptide(L)'
;MSTTVFITPSLKNATLDVAVRRFCVWCLCIFLLHFGTPTPATELTQLKVERAEDGVYLSALVQFDLPPVVEDALTKGIPMFFVVEADIYQNRWYWTDRRVASATRTIRLSFQPLTRRWRVNIVAGLINNSSGLRATLNQNYESLPEALSAVQRLSRWKIADNAEVDPDVVHKLEFSFNMDLSQLPRPFQIGVAGQKDWTISARQTERLLIGPVRPSAPASPASPASLSTDKPKATLP
;
A
#
# COMPACT_ATOMS: atom_id res chain seq x y z
N MET A 1 -29.60 73.62 49.91
CA MET A 1 -28.74 72.47 50.33
C MET A 1 -29.29 71.22 49.70
N SER A 2 -28.70 70.80 48.57
CA SER A 2 -29.17 69.62 47.86
C SER A 2 -28.04 68.58 47.95
N THR A 3 -28.34 67.48 48.66
CA THR A 3 -27.41 66.35 48.84
C THR A 3 -27.64 65.32 47.69
N THR A 4 -26.66 65.22 46.81
CA THR A 4 -26.68 64.23 45.73
C THR A 4 -26.06 62.92 46.27
N VAL A 5 -26.91 61.87 46.32
CA VAL A 5 -26.46 60.49 46.66
C VAL A 5 -26.01 59.79 45.40
N PHE A 6 -24.74 59.44 45.30
CA PHE A 6 -24.17 58.57 44.26
C PHE A 6 -24.39 57.10 44.67
N ILE A 7 -25.19 56.39 43.90
CA ILE A 7 -25.35 54.94 44.02
C ILE A 7 -24.36 54.31 43.04
N THR A 8 -23.35 53.60 43.57
CA THR A 8 -22.43 52.78 42.79
C THR A 8 -23.07 51.43 42.48
N PRO A 9 -23.16 51.00 41.22
CA PRO A 9 -23.64 49.63 40.90
C PRO A 9 -22.57 48.58 41.25
N SER A 10 -23.02 47.62 42.05
CA SER A 10 -22.27 46.48 42.56
C SER A 10 -21.83 45.54 41.46
N LEU A 11 -20.53 45.18 41.47
CA LEU A 11 -19.91 44.16 40.66
C LEU A 11 -20.55 42.74 40.97
N LYS A 12 -21.46 42.28 40.12
CA LYS A 12 -21.90 40.88 40.13
C LYS A 12 -21.55 40.09 38.83
N ASN A 13 -20.77 40.64 37.91
CA ASN A 13 -20.49 40.02 36.61
C ASN A 13 -19.20 39.20 36.54
N ALA A 14 -18.34 39.21 37.56
CA ALA A 14 -17.05 38.53 37.50
C ALA A 14 -17.11 37.01 37.60
N THR A 15 -18.17 36.45 38.17
CA THR A 15 -18.31 34.98 38.30
C THR A 15 -18.93 34.32 37.08
N LEU A 16 -19.72 35.06 36.32
CA LEU A 16 -20.33 34.58 35.06
C LEU A 16 -19.26 34.42 33.96
N ASP A 17 -18.31 35.36 33.85
CA ASP A 17 -17.25 35.30 32.87
C ASP A 17 -16.31 34.11 33.06
N VAL A 18 -16.02 33.76 34.31
CA VAL A 18 -15.18 32.56 34.61
C VAL A 18 -15.89 31.26 34.28
N ALA A 19 -17.20 31.16 34.52
CA ALA A 19 -18.00 29.99 34.21
C ALA A 19 -18.14 29.80 32.70
N VAL A 20 -18.44 30.87 31.94
CA VAL A 20 -18.54 30.88 30.49
C VAL A 20 -17.19 30.52 29.86
N ARG A 21 -16.10 31.08 30.34
CA ARG A 21 -14.76 30.76 29.84
C ARG A 21 -14.36 29.31 30.10
N ARG A 22 -14.69 28.75 31.26
CA ARG A 22 -14.49 27.30 31.54
C ARG A 22 -15.36 26.43 30.65
N PHE A 23 -16.61 26.81 30.41
CA PHE A 23 -17.51 26.08 29.53
C PHE A 23 -17.02 26.12 28.07
N CYS A 24 -16.57 27.27 27.55
CA CYS A 24 -15.97 27.39 26.24
C CYS A 24 -14.71 26.54 26.07
N VAL A 25 -13.82 26.51 27.09
CA VAL A 25 -12.63 25.66 27.08
C VAL A 25 -13.01 24.17 27.07
N TRP A 26 -14.00 23.78 27.85
CA TRP A 26 -14.52 22.41 27.87
C TRP A 26 -15.14 21.99 26.52
N CYS A 27 -15.96 22.84 25.90
CA CYS A 27 -16.52 22.61 24.58
C CYS A 27 -15.44 22.56 23.50
N LEU A 28 -14.41 23.41 23.59
CA LEU A 28 -13.28 23.39 22.67
C LEU A 28 -12.44 22.11 22.80
N CYS A 29 -12.21 21.65 24.03
CA CYS A 29 -11.52 20.35 24.26
C CYS A 29 -12.34 19.16 23.75
N ILE A 30 -13.63 19.13 23.94
CA ILE A 30 -14.50 18.07 23.42
C ILE A 30 -14.55 18.12 21.90
N PHE A 31 -14.58 19.30 21.29
CA PHE A 31 -14.55 19.47 19.84
C PHE A 31 -13.22 18.99 19.23
N LEU A 32 -12.09 19.22 19.89
CA LEU A 32 -10.77 18.75 19.44
C LEU A 32 -10.60 17.22 19.57
N LEU A 33 -11.29 16.57 20.52
CA LEU A 33 -11.26 15.12 20.70
C LEU A 33 -12.07 14.36 19.63
N HIS A 34 -12.96 15.01 18.88
CA HIS A 34 -13.80 14.38 17.87
C HIS A 34 -13.20 14.38 16.46
N PHE A 35 -12.06 15.05 16.22
CA PHE A 35 -11.44 15.15 14.88
C PHE A 35 -10.36 14.11 14.58
N GLY A 36 -10.23 13.09 15.40
CA GLY A 36 -9.25 12.01 15.22
C GLY A 36 -9.85 10.71 14.67
N THR A 37 -10.62 10.73 13.57
CA THR A 37 -10.91 9.48 12.85
C THR A 37 -9.66 9.08 12.07
N PRO A 38 -9.03 7.93 12.37
CA PRO A 38 -7.96 7.43 11.52
C PRO A 38 -8.57 7.13 10.14
N THR A 39 -8.23 7.94 9.16
CA THR A 39 -8.49 7.60 7.76
C THR A 39 -7.63 6.37 7.47
N PRO A 40 -8.17 5.26 6.94
CA PRO A 40 -7.35 4.14 6.51
C PRO A 40 -6.41 4.65 5.41
N ALA A 41 -5.18 4.93 5.81
CA ALA A 41 -4.16 5.41 4.89
C ALA A 41 -3.56 4.18 4.21
N THR A 42 -3.62 4.16 2.88
CA THR A 42 -2.81 3.21 2.11
C THR A 42 -1.36 3.64 2.25
N GLU A 43 -0.53 2.79 2.83
CA GLU A 43 0.88 3.09 3.11
C GLU A 43 1.79 2.13 2.36
N LEU A 44 2.82 2.66 1.72
CA LEU A 44 3.90 1.87 1.16
C LEU A 44 4.98 1.70 2.23
N THR A 45 5.04 0.50 2.82
CA THR A 45 5.93 0.22 3.96
C THR A 45 7.34 -0.13 3.51
N GLN A 46 7.48 -0.80 2.37
CA GLN A 46 8.77 -1.23 1.85
C GLN A 46 8.80 -1.07 0.33
N LEU A 47 9.86 -0.47 -0.17
CA LEU A 47 10.18 -0.41 -1.59
C LEU A 47 11.66 -0.76 -1.76
N LYS A 48 11.96 -1.81 -2.52
CA LYS A 48 13.31 -2.29 -2.75
C LYS A 48 13.51 -2.59 -4.22
N VAL A 49 14.58 -2.06 -4.77
CA VAL A 49 15.00 -2.34 -6.15
C VAL A 49 16.34 -3.06 -6.14
N GLU A 50 16.42 -4.12 -6.91
CA GLU A 50 17.61 -4.95 -7.04
C GLU A 50 17.91 -5.23 -8.50
N ARG A 51 19.16 -5.18 -8.89
CA ARG A 51 19.62 -5.63 -10.19
C ARG A 51 20.05 -7.10 -10.12
N ALA A 52 19.55 -7.90 -11.04
CA ALA A 52 19.95 -9.30 -11.25
C ALA A 52 20.58 -9.47 -12.64
N GLU A 53 21.00 -10.69 -12.97
CA GLU A 53 21.66 -10.98 -14.26
C GLU A 53 20.77 -10.67 -15.47
N ASP A 54 19.48 -10.87 -15.34
CA ASP A 54 18.47 -10.77 -16.42
C ASP A 54 17.63 -9.49 -16.37
N GLY A 55 17.86 -8.57 -15.42
CA GLY A 55 17.12 -7.31 -15.35
C GLY A 55 17.06 -6.67 -13.96
N VAL A 56 16.24 -5.62 -13.89
CA VAL A 56 15.98 -4.87 -12.66
C VAL A 56 14.65 -5.32 -12.06
N TYR A 57 14.68 -5.66 -10.78
CA TYR A 57 13.55 -6.20 -10.05
C TYR A 57 13.11 -5.27 -8.93
N LEU A 58 11.81 -5.12 -8.77
CA LEU A 58 11.17 -4.38 -7.70
C LEU A 58 10.46 -5.34 -6.75
N SER A 59 10.61 -5.09 -5.45
CA SER A 59 9.83 -5.70 -4.39
C SER A 59 9.22 -4.60 -3.55
N ALA A 60 7.92 -4.69 -3.27
CA ALA A 60 7.19 -3.70 -2.50
C ALA A 60 6.18 -4.36 -1.56
N LEU A 61 5.90 -3.70 -0.45
CA LEU A 61 4.81 -4.05 0.47
C LEU A 61 3.90 -2.83 0.63
N VAL A 62 2.68 -2.96 0.15
CA VAL A 62 1.64 -1.93 0.24
C VAL A 62 0.65 -2.35 1.31
N GLN A 63 0.57 -1.61 2.40
CA GLN A 63 -0.41 -1.87 3.47
C GLN A 63 -1.65 -1.01 3.24
N PHE A 64 -2.79 -1.65 3.21
CA PHE A 64 -4.10 -1.00 3.16
C PHE A 64 -5.17 -1.91 3.73
N ASP A 65 -6.20 -1.32 4.27
CA ASP A 65 -7.41 -2.01 4.68
C ASP A 65 -8.48 -1.84 3.61
N LEU A 66 -9.25 -2.90 3.37
CA LEU A 66 -10.40 -2.80 2.48
C LEU A 66 -11.54 -2.09 3.19
N PRO A 67 -12.09 -1.02 2.59
CA PRO A 67 -13.32 -0.45 3.08
C PRO A 67 -14.46 -1.48 3.11
N PRO A 68 -15.36 -1.47 4.10
CA PRO A 68 -16.44 -2.46 4.21
C PRO A 68 -17.33 -2.55 2.97
N VAL A 69 -17.51 -1.45 2.26
CA VAL A 69 -18.29 -1.40 1.00
C VAL A 69 -17.60 -2.17 -0.13
N VAL A 70 -16.26 -2.16 -0.17
CA VAL A 70 -15.47 -2.92 -1.16
C VAL A 70 -15.48 -4.41 -0.83
N GLU A 71 -15.38 -4.75 0.46
CA GLU A 71 -15.48 -6.14 0.92
C GLU A 71 -16.88 -6.73 0.63
N ASP A 72 -17.95 -5.98 0.88
CA ASP A 72 -19.32 -6.38 0.55
C ASP A 72 -19.50 -6.62 -0.96
N ALA A 73 -18.93 -5.76 -1.80
CA ALA A 73 -18.96 -5.93 -3.24
C ALA A 73 -18.20 -7.19 -3.69
N LEU A 74 -17.01 -7.45 -3.11
CA LEU A 74 -16.24 -8.66 -3.39
C LEU A 74 -17.01 -9.93 -3.02
N THR A 75 -17.67 -9.97 -1.85
CA THR A 75 -18.46 -11.14 -1.41
C THR A 75 -19.67 -11.40 -2.31
N LYS A 76 -20.20 -10.37 -2.96
CA LYS A 76 -21.22 -10.46 -4.01
C LYS A 76 -20.68 -10.92 -5.37
N GLY A 77 -19.37 -11.21 -5.44
CA GLY A 77 -18.71 -11.70 -6.65
C GLY A 77 -18.25 -10.61 -7.63
N ILE A 78 -18.28 -9.33 -7.22
CA ILE A 78 -17.77 -8.23 -8.03
C ILE A 78 -16.24 -8.21 -7.90
N PRO A 79 -15.48 -8.39 -8.99
CA PRO A 79 -14.02 -8.41 -8.92
C PRO A 79 -13.48 -7.00 -8.73
N MET A 80 -12.40 -6.87 -7.94
CA MET A 80 -11.62 -5.65 -7.79
C MET A 80 -10.30 -5.76 -8.56
N PHE A 81 -9.90 -4.65 -9.15
CA PHE A 81 -8.68 -4.56 -9.94
C PHE A 81 -7.72 -3.57 -9.30
N PHE A 82 -6.48 -3.99 -9.14
CA PHE A 82 -5.40 -3.13 -8.66
C PHE A 82 -4.36 -3.00 -9.77
N VAL A 83 -4.03 -1.78 -10.12
CA VAL A 83 -3.00 -1.47 -11.12
C VAL A 83 -1.76 -1.01 -10.38
N VAL A 84 -0.65 -1.64 -10.69
CA VAL A 84 0.67 -1.29 -10.18
C VAL A 84 1.53 -0.83 -11.34
N GLU A 85 2.13 0.33 -11.19
CA GLU A 85 3.00 0.92 -12.20
C GLU A 85 4.35 1.26 -11.57
N ALA A 86 5.41 1.03 -12.31
CA ALA A 86 6.77 1.39 -11.95
C ALA A 86 7.46 2.00 -13.16
N ASP A 87 7.77 3.28 -13.07
CA ASP A 87 8.46 4.03 -14.11
C ASP A 87 9.85 4.42 -13.62
N ILE A 88 10.87 4.17 -14.44
CA ILE A 88 12.24 4.58 -14.18
C ILE A 88 12.59 5.73 -15.10
N TYR A 89 13.05 6.82 -14.48
CA TYR A 89 13.49 8.02 -15.20
C TYR A 89 14.98 8.27 -14.96
N GLN A 90 15.66 8.67 -16.03
CA GLN A 90 17.03 9.19 -15.99
C GLN A 90 16.97 10.72 -15.91
N ASN A 91 17.58 11.29 -14.87
CA ASN A 91 17.67 12.74 -14.69
C ASN A 91 18.57 13.35 -15.79
N ARG A 92 18.11 14.43 -16.41
CA ARG A 92 18.88 15.22 -17.38
C ARG A 92 18.99 16.66 -16.89
N TRP A 93 20.22 17.20 -16.85
CA TRP A 93 20.48 18.52 -16.30
C TRP A 93 19.89 19.71 -17.10
N TYR A 94 19.52 19.48 -18.38
CA TYR A 94 19.10 20.55 -19.31
C TYR A 94 17.72 20.32 -19.99
N TRP A 95 17.03 19.20 -19.68
CA TRP A 95 15.70 18.88 -20.23
C TRP A 95 14.88 18.13 -19.17
N THR A 96 13.66 17.82 -19.53
CA THR A 96 12.81 16.94 -18.71
C THR A 96 13.43 15.56 -18.54
N ASP A 97 13.18 14.92 -17.40
CA ASP A 97 13.59 13.55 -17.10
C ASP A 97 13.14 12.62 -18.25
N ARG A 98 14.05 11.74 -18.69
CA ARG A 98 13.72 10.74 -19.71
C ARG A 98 13.26 9.45 -19.04
N ARG A 99 12.04 9.01 -19.35
CA ARG A 99 11.61 7.67 -18.96
C ARG A 99 12.41 6.62 -19.74
N VAL A 100 13.15 5.79 -19.02
CA VAL A 100 14.02 4.76 -19.59
C VAL A 100 13.36 3.38 -19.54
N ALA A 101 12.53 3.11 -18.55
CA ALA A 101 11.76 1.90 -18.44
C ALA A 101 10.38 2.16 -17.85
N SER A 102 9.40 1.34 -18.19
CA SER A 102 8.03 1.39 -17.68
C SER A 102 7.47 -0.01 -17.60
N ALA A 103 7.01 -0.39 -16.43
CA ALA A 103 6.37 -1.68 -16.22
C ALA A 103 5.02 -1.48 -15.54
N THR A 104 4.02 -2.23 -16.00
CA THR A 104 2.67 -2.23 -15.44
C THR A 104 2.26 -3.65 -15.13
N ARG A 105 1.55 -3.83 -14.01
CA ARG A 105 0.97 -5.10 -13.58
C ARG A 105 -0.45 -4.86 -13.10
N THR A 106 -1.38 -5.69 -13.53
CA THR A 106 -2.75 -5.68 -13.01
C THR A 106 -2.99 -6.92 -12.15
N ILE A 107 -3.52 -6.69 -10.96
CA ILE A 107 -3.90 -7.72 -9.99
C ILE A 107 -5.42 -7.71 -9.87
N ARG A 108 -6.05 -8.82 -10.17
CA ARG A 108 -7.50 -9.00 -10.02
C ARG A 108 -7.78 -9.86 -8.80
N LEU A 109 -8.51 -9.32 -7.84
CA LEU A 109 -9.04 -10.03 -6.68
C LEU A 109 -10.52 -10.34 -6.90
N SER A 110 -10.92 -11.59 -6.73
CA SER A 110 -12.32 -12.00 -6.89
C SER A 110 -12.70 -13.12 -5.93
N PHE A 111 -13.92 -13.05 -5.40
CA PHE A 111 -14.52 -14.15 -4.65
C PHE A 111 -15.33 -15.04 -5.59
N GLN A 112 -15.26 -16.35 -5.38
CA GLN A 112 -16.04 -17.34 -6.12
C GLN A 112 -17.08 -17.95 -5.20
N PRO A 113 -18.35 -17.53 -5.27
CA PRO A 113 -19.39 -18.00 -4.34
C PRO A 113 -19.62 -19.50 -4.35
N LEU A 114 -19.53 -20.14 -5.53
CA LEU A 114 -19.77 -21.59 -5.70
C LEU A 114 -18.73 -22.45 -4.97
N THR A 115 -17.46 -22.04 -4.99
CA THR A 115 -16.36 -22.77 -4.36
C THR A 115 -15.97 -22.18 -3.02
N ARG A 116 -16.53 -21.03 -2.65
CA ARG A 116 -16.18 -20.21 -1.47
C ARG A 116 -14.69 -19.93 -1.37
N ARG A 117 -14.02 -19.74 -2.52
CA ARG A 117 -12.59 -19.46 -2.59
C ARG A 117 -12.33 -18.07 -3.14
N TRP A 118 -11.25 -17.48 -2.66
CA TRP A 118 -10.71 -16.24 -3.17
C TRP A 118 -9.70 -16.53 -4.25
N ARG A 119 -9.78 -15.77 -5.34
CA ARG A 119 -8.86 -15.91 -6.47
C ARG A 119 -8.13 -14.60 -6.71
N VAL A 120 -6.82 -14.69 -6.80
CA VAL A 120 -5.93 -13.62 -7.22
C VAL A 120 -5.34 -13.98 -8.58
N ASN A 121 -5.56 -13.10 -9.56
CA ASN A 121 -4.99 -13.23 -10.90
C ASN A 121 -4.02 -12.08 -11.12
N ILE A 122 -2.79 -12.37 -11.50
CA ILE A 122 -1.76 -11.37 -11.80
C ILE A 122 -1.47 -11.42 -13.29
N VAL A 123 -1.63 -10.28 -13.96
CA VAL A 123 -1.41 -10.12 -15.41
C VAL A 123 -0.38 -9.04 -15.64
N ALA A 124 0.59 -9.28 -16.51
CA ALA A 124 1.52 -8.24 -16.95
C ALA A 124 0.81 -7.23 -17.86
N GLY A 125 0.94 -5.94 -17.54
CA GLY A 125 0.30 -4.84 -18.25
C GLY A 125 -1.12 -4.55 -17.80
N LEU A 126 -1.76 -3.59 -18.49
CA LEU A 126 -3.16 -3.25 -18.28
C LEU A 126 -4.07 -4.30 -18.90
N ILE A 127 -5.17 -4.61 -18.22
CA ILE A 127 -6.24 -5.44 -18.78
C ILE A 127 -7.08 -4.54 -19.69
N ASN A 128 -6.98 -4.76 -21.00
CA ASN A 128 -7.85 -4.17 -21.99
C ASN A 128 -8.45 -5.29 -22.86
N ASN A 129 -9.55 -5.01 -23.53
CA ASN A 129 -10.28 -5.99 -24.36
C ASN A 129 -9.44 -6.58 -25.52
N SER A 130 -8.30 -5.98 -25.83
CA SER A 130 -7.35 -6.42 -26.85
C SER A 130 -6.16 -7.20 -26.28
N SER A 131 -6.11 -7.42 -24.96
CA SER A 131 -5.04 -8.17 -24.32
C SER A 131 -5.17 -9.64 -24.68
N GLY A 132 -4.43 -10.10 -25.68
CA GLY A 132 -4.31 -11.53 -26.01
C GLY A 132 -3.78 -12.36 -24.84
N LEU A 133 -3.48 -13.63 -25.07
CA LEU A 133 -2.92 -14.58 -24.09
C LEU A 133 -1.64 -14.03 -23.44
N ARG A 134 -1.79 -13.25 -22.38
CA ARG A 134 -0.68 -12.80 -21.54
C ARG A 134 -0.47 -13.82 -20.43
N ALA A 135 0.78 -13.98 -20.01
CA ALA A 135 1.10 -14.83 -18.86
C ALA A 135 0.29 -14.37 -17.64
N THR A 136 -0.57 -15.25 -17.16
CA THR A 136 -1.44 -15.01 -16.02
C THR A 136 -1.06 -15.97 -14.91
N LEU A 137 -0.68 -15.43 -13.76
CA LEU A 137 -0.49 -16.21 -12.55
C LEU A 137 -1.82 -16.25 -11.80
N ASN A 138 -2.37 -17.47 -11.62
CA ASN A 138 -3.61 -17.69 -10.89
C ASN A 138 -3.31 -18.35 -9.55
N GLN A 139 -3.79 -17.76 -8.46
CA GLN A 139 -3.65 -18.29 -7.11
C GLN A 139 -5.01 -18.31 -6.44
N ASN A 140 -5.31 -19.40 -5.71
CA ASN A 140 -6.53 -19.53 -4.94
C ASN A 140 -6.20 -19.55 -3.44
N TYR A 141 -7.03 -18.87 -2.66
CA TYR A 141 -6.90 -18.73 -1.22
C TYR A 141 -8.19 -19.12 -0.52
N GLU A 142 -8.09 -19.53 0.73
CA GLU A 142 -9.26 -19.95 1.52
C GLU A 142 -9.93 -18.75 2.22
N SER A 143 -9.15 -17.73 2.53
CA SER A 143 -9.62 -16.54 3.24
C SER A 143 -9.30 -15.24 2.51
N LEU A 144 -10.10 -14.20 2.79
CA LEU A 144 -9.84 -12.84 2.29
C LEU A 144 -8.50 -12.27 2.79
N PRO A 145 -8.14 -12.40 4.10
CA PRO A 145 -6.86 -11.90 4.59
C PRO A 145 -5.64 -12.49 3.87
N GLU A 146 -5.68 -13.80 3.54
CA GLU A 146 -4.61 -14.44 2.76
C GLU A 146 -4.51 -13.88 1.34
N ALA A 147 -5.66 -13.78 0.65
CA ALA A 147 -5.73 -13.23 -0.69
C ALA A 147 -5.28 -11.76 -0.70
N LEU A 148 -5.67 -10.98 0.31
CA LEU A 148 -5.29 -9.59 0.44
C LEU A 148 -3.78 -9.45 0.69
N SER A 149 -3.20 -10.29 1.54
CA SER A 149 -1.75 -10.33 1.76
C SER A 149 -0.96 -10.62 0.48
N ALA A 150 -1.52 -11.43 -0.42
CA ALA A 150 -0.92 -11.69 -1.73
C ALA A 150 -1.03 -10.48 -2.69
N VAL A 151 -2.12 -9.72 -2.61
CA VAL A 151 -2.30 -8.46 -3.37
C VAL A 151 -1.34 -7.38 -2.86
N GLN A 152 -1.16 -7.28 -1.54
CA GLN A 152 -0.31 -6.29 -0.88
C GLN A 152 1.19 -6.51 -1.12
N ARG A 153 1.59 -7.75 -1.40
CA ARG A 153 3.00 -8.12 -1.56
C ARG A 153 3.39 -8.26 -3.03
N LEU A 154 4.25 -7.37 -3.48
CA LEU A 154 4.93 -7.49 -4.76
C LEU A 154 6.35 -8.05 -4.51
N SER A 155 6.62 -9.25 -5.01
CA SER A 155 7.92 -9.89 -4.84
C SER A 155 8.59 -10.06 -6.20
N ARG A 156 9.85 -9.59 -6.31
CA ARG A 156 10.72 -9.77 -7.49
C ARG A 156 9.99 -9.52 -8.83
N TRP A 157 9.32 -8.41 -8.94
CA TRP A 157 8.70 -8.01 -10.18
C TRP A 157 9.74 -7.37 -11.10
N LYS A 158 9.95 -7.96 -12.27
CA LYS A 158 10.86 -7.40 -13.29
C LYS A 158 10.24 -6.12 -13.86
N ILE A 159 10.94 -5.01 -13.71
CA ILE A 159 10.48 -3.67 -14.13
C ILE A 159 11.28 -3.08 -15.29
N ALA A 160 12.50 -3.60 -15.54
CA ALA A 160 13.34 -3.16 -16.65
C ALA A 160 14.33 -4.25 -17.07
N ASP A 161 14.82 -4.17 -18.30
CA ASP A 161 15.98 -4.92 -18.74
C ASP A 161 17.29 -4.21 -18.34
N ASN A 162 18.36 -4.97 -18.18
CA ASN A 162 19.65 -4.40 -17.76
C ASN A 162 20.21 -3.37 -18.75
N ALA A 163 19.90 -3.51 -20.03
CA ALA A 163 20.32 -2.58 -21.08
C ALA A 163 19.61 -1.21 -21.02
N GLU A 164 18.46 -1.12 -20.35
CA GLU A 164 17.67 0.10 -20.25
C GLU A 164 18.13 1.02 -19.12
N VAL A 165 18.80 0.47 -18.11
CA VAL A 165 19.15 1.17 -16.88
C VAL A 165 20.67 1.19 -16.71
N ASP A 166 21.26 2.38 -16.77
CA ASP A 166 22.68 2.61 -16.57
C ASP A 166 23.06 2.42 -15.08
N PRO A 167 24.04 1.55 -14.73
CA PRO A 167 24.40 1.30 -13.34
C PRO A 167 25.10 2.49 -12.66
N ASP A 168 25.72 3.38 -13.43
CA ASP A 168 26.56 4.48 -12.94
C ASP A 168 25.78 5.81 -12.78
N VAL A 169 24.48 5.81 -13.14
CA VAL A 169 23.64 6.99 -13.11
C VAL A 169 22.55 6.86 -12.05
N VAL A 170 22.28 7.97 -11.34
CA VAL A 170 21.14 8.04 -10.42
C VAL A 170 19.85 8.13 -11.21
N HIS A 171 18.96 7.20 -10.94
CA HIS A 171 17.63 7.15 -11.54
C HIS A 171 16.56 7.60 -10.54
N LYS A 172 15.46 8.13 -11.05
CA LYS A 172 14.24 8.40 -10.30
C LYS A 172 13.26 7.27 -10.59
N LEU A 173 12.87 6.53 -9.56
CA LEU A 173 11.80 5.54 -9.60
C LEU A 173 10.51 6.19 -9.16
N GLU A 174 9.47 6.10 -9.96
CA GLU A 174 8.10 6.43 -9.59
C GLU A 174 7.29 5.13 -9.50
N PHE A 175 6.81 4.83 -8.31
CA PHE A 175 5.96 3.68 -8.02
C PHE A 175 4.56 4.16 -7.73
N SER A 176 3.56 3.53 -8.32
CA SER A 176 2.16 3.75 -8.00
C SER A 176 1.39 2.43 -7.87
N PHE A 177 0.50 2.39 -6.89
CA PHE A 177 -0.45 1.32 -6.65
C PHE A 177 -1.84 1.94 -6.52
N ASN A 178 -2.77 1.54 -7.38
CA ASN A 178 -4.10 2.14 -7.41
C ASN A 178 -5.17 1.07 -7.63
N MET A 179 -6.32 1.20 -6.94
CA MET A 179 -7.52 0.43 -7.26
C MET A 179 -8.18 1.04 -8.50
N ASP A 180 -8.35 0.24 -9.56
CA ASP A 180 -8.94 0.67 -10.83
C ASP A 180 -10.44 0.41 -10.85
N LEU A 181 -11.22 1.47 -10.69
CA LEU A 181 -12.69 1.43 -10.74
C LEU A 181 -13.24 1.35 -12.16
N SER A 182 -12.45 1.63 -13.18
CA SER A 182 -12.89 1.63 -14.58
C SER A 182 -13.26 0.23 -15.09
N GLN A 183 -12.72 -0.80 -14.44
CA GLN A 183 -12.98 -2.21 -14.73
C GLN A 183 -14.24 -2.76 -14.06
N LEU A 184 -14.88 -1.99 -13.19
CA LEU A 184 -16.14 -2.39 -12.56
C LEU A 184 -17.28 -2.43 -13.58
N PRO A 185 -18.30 -3.28 -13.38
CA PRO A 185 -19.53 -3.21 -14.18
C PRO A 185 -20.17 -1.83 -14.11
N ARG A 186 -20.68 -1.33 -15.24
CA ARG A 186 -21.20 0.04 -15.38
C ARG A 186 -22.15 0.53 -14.26
N PRO A 187 -23.09 -0.27 -13.72
CA PRO A 187 -23.95 0.17 -12.62
C PRO A 187 -23.16 0.60 -11.39
N PHE A 188 -22.03 -0.07 -11.11
CA PHE A 188 -21.17 0.25 -9.97
C PHE A 188 -20.27 1.47 -10.23
N GLN A 189 -19.79 1.65 -11.45
CA GLN A 189 -18.97 2.82 -11.79
C GLN A 189 -19.66 4.15 -11.51
N ILE A 190 -20.97 4.25 -11.78
CA ILE A 190 -21.75 5.47 -11.53
C ILE A 190 -21.94 5.71 -10.02
N GLY A 191 -22.15 4.65 -9.24
CA GLY A 191 -22.39 4.75 -7.80
C GLY A 191 -21.15 5.05 -6.97
N VAL A 192 -19.94 4.71 -7.46
CA VAL A 192 -18.69 4.85 -6.71
C VAL A 192 -17.85 6.06 -7.13
N ALA A 193 -18.18 6.71 -8.23
CA ALA A 193 -17.46 7.87 -8.72
C ALA A 193 -17.44 9.00 -7.69
N GLY A 194 -16.23 9.38 -7.24
CA GLY A 194 -16.04 10.45 -6.27
C GLY A 194 -16.24 10.07 -4.79
N GLN A 195 -16.55 8.82 -4.48
CA GLN A 195 -16.62 8.34 -3.09
C GLN A 195 -15.23 7.96 -2.58
N LYS A 196 -14.80 8.57 -1.46
CA LYS A 196 -13.49 8.31 -0.84
C LYS A 196 -13.31 6.86 -0.39
N ASP A 197 -14.41 6.20 0.00
CA ASP A 197 -14.42 4.81 0.47
C ASP A 197 -14.08 3.79 -0.63
N TRP A 198 -14.00 4.23 -1.90
CA TRP A 198 -13.59 3.43 -3.04
C TRP A 198 -12.19 3.79 -3.55
N THR A 199 -11.45 4.59 -2.80
CA THR A 199 -10.12 5.02 -3.20
C THR A 199 -9.05 4.33 -2.38
N ILE A 200 -8.31 3.40 -3.01
CA ILE A 200 -7.11 2.78 -2.47
C ILE A 200 -5.97 3.17 -3.40
N SER A 201 -5.05 4.00 -2.92
CA SER A 201 -3.93 4.45 -3.72
C SER A 201 -2.70 4.74 -2.86
N ALA A 202 -1.55 4.29 -3.32
CA ALA A 202 -0.24 4.65 -2.77
C ALA A 202 0.67 5.10 -3.90
N ARG A 203 1.48 6.10 -3.65
CA ARG A 203 2.49 6.58 -4.59
C ARG A 203 3.76 6.94 -3.85
N GLN A 204 4.89 6.52 -4.40
CA GLN A 204 6.20 6.87 -3.87
C GLN A 204 7.16 7.20 -5.01
N THR A 205 8.00 8.17 -4.78
CA THR A 205 9.09 8.55 -5.69
C THR A 205 10.39 8.44 -4.92
N GLU A 206 11.33 7.68 -5.46
CA GLU A 206 12.67 7.51 -4.89
C GLU A 206 13.75 7.80 -5.93
N ARG A 207 14.87 8.34 -5.46
CA ARG A 207 16.10 8.48 -6.23
C ARG A 207 17.09 7.43 -5.74
N LEU A 208 17.52 6.56 -6.64
CA LEU A 208 18.42 5.46 -6.30
C LEU A 208 19.44 5.22 -7.40
N LEU A 209 20.60 4.77 -6.97
CA LEU A 209 21.62 4.21 -7.83
C LEU A 209 21.34 2.71 -7.94
N ILE A 210 20.94 2.24 -9.12
CA ILE A 210 20.70 0.83 -9.39
C ILE A 210 22.03 0.22 -9.77
N GLY A 211 22.86 -0.06 -8.76
CA GLY A 211 24.23 -0.52 -8.88
C GLY A 211 24.42 -1.80 -9.70
N PRO A 212 25.68 -2.25 -9.89
CA PRO A 212 25.98 -3.45 -10.64
C PRO A 212 25.35 -4.70 -10.02
N VAL A 213 25.22 -5.74 -10.85
CA VAL A 213 24.65 -7.03 -10.44
C VAL A 213 25.33 -7.52 -9.16
N ARG A 214 24.57 -7.68 -8.09
CA ARG A 214 25.08 -8.36 -6.89
C ARG A 214 24.98 -9.85 -7.17
N PRO A 215 26.10 -10.61 -7.21
CA PRO A 215 26.03 -12.05 -7.33
C PRO A 215 25.15 -12.59 -6.21
N SER A 216 24.20 -13.44 -6.55
CA SER A 216 23.41 -14.16 -5.56
C SER A 216 24.40 -14.87 -4.64
N ALA A 217 24.41 -14.52 -3.34
CA ALA A 217 25.22 -15.25 -2.38
C ALA A 217 24.83 -16.73 -2.50
N PRO A 218 25.78 -17.66 -2.72
CA PRO A 218 25.45 -19.06 -2.76
C PRO A 218 24.74 -19.41 -1.46
N ALA A 219 23.60 -20.10 -1.58
CA ALA A 219 22.86 -20.58 -0.42
C ALA A 219 23.87 -21.24 0.52
N SER A 220 24.03 -20.69 1.71
CA SER A 220 24.95 -21.22 2.72
C SER A 220 24.61 -22.70 2.89
N PRO A 221 25.55 -23.63 2.66
CA PRO A 221 25.25 -25.04 2.83
C PRO A 221 24.80 -25.24 4.28
N ALA A 222 23.63 -25.82 4.43
CA ALA A 222 23.09 -26.21 5.73
C ALA A 222 24.20 -26.97 6.47
N SER A 223 24.60 -26.44 7.63
CA SER A 223 25.57 -27.04 8.51
C SER A 223 25.12 -28.49 8.80
N PRO A 224 25.94 -29.51 8.51
CA PRO A 224 25.56 -30.87 8.81
C PRO A 224 25.39 -30.99 10.33
N ALA A 225 24.18 -31.34 10.75
CA ALA A 225 23.90 -31.66 12.13
C ALA A 225 24.91 -32.71 12.60
N SER A 226 25.69 -32.37 13.64
CA SER A 226 26.63 -33.27 14.32
C SER A 226 25.85 -34.47 14.85
N LEU A 227 25.97 -35.60 14.18
CA LEU A 227 25.58 -36.91 14.70
C LEU A 227 26.49 -37.18 15.92
N SER A 228 25.95 -36.96 17.10
CA SER A 228 26.54 -37.53 18.33
C SER A 228 26.37 -39.04 18.30
N THR A 229 27.43 -39.71 18.01
CA THR A 229 27.60 -41.18 18.14
C THR A 229 27.62 -41.52 19.63
N ASP A 230 26.47 -41.84 20.17
CA ASP A 230 26.39 -42.44 21.51
C ASP A 230 26.77 -43.93 21.38
N LYS A 231 27.94 -44.27 21.92
CA LYS A 231 28.51 -45.63 21.94
C LYS A 231 28.01 -46.36 23.16
N PRO A 232 27.23 -47.44 23.04
CA PRO A 232 26.82 -48.22 24.19
C PRO A 232 28.02 -48.99 24.74
N LYS A 233 28.31 -48.76 26.04
CA LYS A 233 29.28 -49.49 26.86
C LYS A 233 28.73 -50.87 27.18
N ALA A 234 29.22 -51.90 26.51
CA ALA A 234 28.96 -53.29 26.85
C ALA A 234 29.65 -53.62 28.19
N THR A 235 28.86 -54.07 29.16
CA THR A 235 29.32 -54.73 30.35
C THR A 235 29.06 -56.24 30.19
N LEU A 236 30.10 -57.04 30.28
CA LEU A 236 30.04 -58.50 30.38
C LEU A 236 30.59 -58.92 31.77
N PRO A 237 30.27 -60.13 32.20
CA PRO A 237 29.99 -60.55 33.57
C PRO A 237 31.20 -60.71 34.44
#